data_c204c49607def1fe3118d5d51d239773
#
_entry.id   c204c49607def1fe3118d5d51d239773
#
_cell.length_a   1.000
_cell.length_b   1.000
_cell.length_c   1.000
_cell.angle_alpha   90.00
_cell.angle_beta   90.00
_cell.angle_gamma   90.00
#
_symmetry.space_group_name_H-M   'P 1'
#
loop_
_entity.id
_entity.type
_entity.pdbx_description
1 polymer ?
#
loop_
_entity_poly.entity_id
_entity_poly.type
_entity_poly.pdbx_seq_one_letter_code
_entity_poly.pdbx_strand_id
1 'polypeptide(L)'
;MPRLLLVEDESLLRWALRTRLQRAGHTVDEAPTLAAAEEHLRRARPEVVLLDVNLPDGNGLDFLASQHEKLAESIVLVFTADGRVEDAVRAMKLGALDFLSKPVDQDELIRVVGQATALHRDRLEAEGSRRAREKQGSVRVVAKSQSMEHVLSLALTVAASSSTTVLVQGETGVGKEVVARYIHANSPRASAPLQALNCAALPENLVESELFGYEKGAFTDAKTSRKGLFELADGGTVILDEIGELPSLLQAKLLRFLEERILRRLGGVREIAVDVRILALTNRSLDQQVVEGKFREDLFFRLNVFPITVPPLRERREDILPLALSFVRQFGTASGKRFTSIAPELEERLLAHSWTGNVRELRNLMERAAILESGEVLTGDSLALSPVRPSVAASTPAIGEGIIPLEEVELMMVERAFRAAKGNQSQAARLLKVSRDQLRYRVKRYRETGLWPEDLVPDEG
;
A
#
# COMPACT_ATOMS: atom_id res chain seq x y z
N MET A 1 26.51 4.26 11.17
CA MET A 1 27.17 4.06 12.47
C MET A 1 26.55 5.07 13.44
N PRO A 2 26.08 4.65 14.62
CA PRO A 2 25.50 5.56 15.61
C PRO A 2 26.49 6.63 16.04
N ARG A 3 26.00 7.88 16.13
CA ARG A 3 26.81 9.03 16.53
C ARG A 3 26.57 9.36 18.01
N LEU A 4 27.63 9.32 18.82
CA LEU A 4 27.59 9.58 20.23
C LEU A 4 28.31 10.87 20.56
N LEU A 5 27.84 11.61 21.58
CA LEU A 5 28.56 12.74 22.18
C LEU A 5 28.98 12.32 23.58
N LEU A 6 30.29 12.32 23.84
CA LEU A 6 30.88 12.04 25.15
C LEU A 6 31.33 13.33 25.83
N VAL A 7 30.67 13.70 26.92
CA VAL A 7 30.94 14.90 27.70
C VAL A 7 31.59 14.47 29.02
N GLU A 8 32.89 14.64 29.12
CA GLU A 8 33.71 14.19 30.24
C GLU A 8 34.99 15.06 30.32
N ASP A 9 35.36 15.60 31.47
CA ASP A 9 36.50 16.50 31.61
C ASP A 9 37.83 15.72 31.79
N GLU A 10 37.80 14.56 32.45
CA GLU A 10 38.99 13.76 32.71
C GLU A 10 39.53 13.13 31.40
N SER A 11 40.71 13.59 30.98
CA SER A 11 41.26 13.26 29.65
C SER A 11 41.56 11.75 29.50
N LEU A 12 42.01 11.08 30.56
CA LEU A 12 42.31 9.64 30.53
C LEU A 12 41.02 8.81 30.44
N LEU A 13 40.03 9.14 31.27
CA LEU A 13 38.73 8.48 31.24
C LEU A 13 38.02 8.70 29.89
N ARG A 14 37.98 9.94 29.39
CA ARG A 14 37.41 10.29 28.11
C ARG A 14 38.07 9.51 26.97
N TRP A 15 39.41 9.43 26.96
CA TRP A 15 40.14 8.62 25.96
C TRP A 15 39.78 7.13 26.03
N ALA A 16 39.72 6.56 27.24
CA ALA A 16 39.40 5.15 27.45
C ALA A 16 37.99 4.81 26.99
N LEU A 17 36.98 5.62 27.39
CA LEU A 17 35.57 5.46 27.00
C LEU A 17 35.40 5.60 25.49
N ARG A 18 36.00 6.65 24.88
CA ARG A 18 35.97 6.83 23.41
C ARG A 18 36.53 5.61 22.71
N THR A 19 37.72 5.15 23.09
CA THR A 19 38.38 4.01 22.43
C THR A 19 37.53 2.75 22.50
N ARG A 20 36.88 2.52 23.63
CA ARG A 20 35.98 1.37 23.82
C ARG A 20 34.74 1.46 22.95
N LEU A 21 34.08 2.63 22.89
CA LEU A 21 32.90 2.90 22.08
C LEU A 21 33.19 2.83 20.57
N GLN A 22 34.35 3.34 20.14
CA GLN A 22 34.79 3.24 18.75
C GLN A 22 35.04 1.78 18.32
N ARG A 23 35.65 0.96 19.19
CA ARG A 23 35.81 -0.48 18.95
C ARG A 23 34.48 -1.23 18.86
N ALA A 24 33.45 -0.74 19.54
CA ALA A 24 32.10 -1.26 19.45
C ALA A 24 31.32 -0.78 18.19
N GLY A 25 31.96 0.02 17.31
CA GLY A 25 31.38 0.44 16.01
C GLY A 25 30.62 1.76 16.07
N HIS A 26 30.83 2.59 17.10
CA HIS A 26 30.20 3.91 17.23
C HIS A 26 31.14 5.04 16.75
N THR A 27 30.57 6.12 16.22
CA THR A 27 31.27 7.38 15.99
C THR A 27 31.13 8.25 17.23
N VAL A 28 32.25 8.70 17.83
CA VAL A 28 32.25 9.42 19.10
C VAL A 28 32.84 10.81 18.91
N ASP A 29 32.03 11.84 19.18
CA ASP A 29 32.47 13.22 19.35
C ASP A 29 32.78 13.46 20.85
N GLU A 30 33.80 14.26 21.16
CA GLU A 30 34.27 14.51 22.52
C GLU A 30 34.03 15.97 22.90
N ALA A 31 33.57 16.20 24.13
CA ALA A 31 33.44 17.51 24.73
C ALA A 31 34.03 17.50 26.16
N PRO A 32 35.10 18.25 26.42
CA PRO A 32 35.70 18.32 27.76
C PRO A 32 34.95 19.28 28.71
N THR A 33 33.99 20.03 28.22
CA THR A 33 33.22 21.03 28.95
C THR A 33 31.78 21.12 28.43
N LEU A 34 30.87 21.70 29.22
CA LEU A 34 29.49 21.98 28.81
C LEU A 34 29.43 22.94 27.64
N ALA A 35 30.29 23.95 27.59
CA ALA A 35 30.39 24.90 26.47
C ALA A 35 30.75 24.16 25.15
N ALA A 36 31.71 23.23 25.20
CA ALA A 36 32.05 22.39 24.04
C ALA A 36 30.90 21.47 23.65
N ALA A 37 30.19 20.89 24.63
CA ALA A 37 29.00 20.06 24.36
C ALA A 37 27.90 20.87 23.67
N GLU A 38 27.64 22.10 24.12
CA GLU A 38 26.63 22.97 23.48
C GLU A 38 27.00 23.30 22.03
N GLU A 39 28.27 23.54 21.73
CA GLU A 39 28.73 23.79 20.37
C GLU A 39 28.53 22.54 19.47
N HIS A 40 28.80 21.35 20.01
CA HIS A 40 28.49 20.10 19.28
C HIS A 40 27.01 19.93 19.02
N LEU A 41 26.12 20.21 19.98
CA LEU A 41 24.68 20.13 19.83
C LEU A 41 24.12 21.14 18.80
N ARG A 42 24.78 22.27 18.60
CA ARG A 42 24.43 23.25 17.54
C ARG A 42 24.78 22.74 16.15
N ARG A 43 25.89 22.01 16.01
CA ARG A 43 26.41 21.54 14.71
C ARG A 43 25.80 20.22 14.26
N ALA A 44 25.50 19.35 15.19
CA ALA A 44 25.03 17.99 14.92
C ALA A 44 24.12 17.50 16.04
N ARG A 45 23.22 16.60 15.70
CA ARG A 45 22.34 15.93 16.67
C ARG A 45 22.88 14.51 16.92
N PRO A 46 23.50 14.25 18.07
CA PRO A 46 23.95 12.92 18.45
C PRO A 46 22.75 12.03 18.76
N GLU A 47 22.87 10.73 18.48
CA GLU A 47 21.83 9.73 18.83
C GLU A 47 21.82 9.48 20.34
N VAL A 48 23.02 9.42 20.95
CA VAL A 48 23.17 9.24 22.40
C VAL A 48 24.16 10.26 22.92
N VAL A 49 23.85 10.84 24.07
CA VAL A 49 24.74 11.74 24.83
C VAL A 49 25.13 11.06 26.13
N LEU A 50 26.42 10.92 26.35
CA LEU A 50 27.03 10.45 27.59
C LEU A 50 27.52 11.69 28.36
N LEU A 51 26.92 12.00 29.50
CA LEU A 51 27.10 13.28 30.21
C LEU A 51 27.58 13.07 31.62
N ASP A 52 28.74 13.61 31.94
CA ASP A 52 29.18 13.68 33.35
C ASP A 52 28.40 14.75 34.13
N VAL A 53 28.09 14.45 35.38
CA VAL A 53 27.45 15.40 36.31
C VAL A 53 28.40 16.52 36.72
N ASN A 54 29.69 16.21 36.96
CA ASN A 54 30.66 17.16 37.46
C ASN A 54 31.64 17.58 36.37
N LEU A 55 31.43 18.78 35.83
CA LEU A 55 32.27 19.35 34.80
C LEU A 55 32.87 20.68 35.27
N PRO A 56 34.02 21.09 34.73
CA PRO A 56 34.76 22.27 35.24
C PRO A 56 34.00 23.59 35.06
N ASP A 57 33.07 23.65 34.13
CA ASP A 57 32.27 24.82 33.77
C ASP A 57 30.82 24.73 34.26
N GLY A 58 30.45 23.70 35.05
CA GLY A 58 29.12 23.60 35.62
C GLY A 58 28.62 22.20 35.94
N ASN A 59 27.35 22.10 36.33
CA ASN A 59 26.70 20.82 36.63
C ASN A 59 25.98 20.26 35.40
N GLY A 60 26.29 18.99 35.02
CA GLY A 60 25.71 18.31 33.88
C GLY A 60 24.19 18.15 33.97
N LEU A 61 23.61 18.01 35.17
CA LEU A 61 22.16 17.91 35.35
C LEU A 61 21.46 19.25 35.11
N ASP A 62 22.09 20.36 35.46
CA ASP A 62 21.58 21.70 35.16
C ASP A 62 21.65 21.97 33.66
N PHE A 63 22.72 21.50 33.00
CA PHE A 63 22.85 21.54 31.55
C PHE A 63 21.74 20.70 30.86
N LEU A 64 21.48 19.48 31.33
CA LEU A 64 20.41 18.62 30.81
C LEU A 64 19.05 19.33 30.92
N ALA A 65 18.78 20.00 32.05
CA ALA A 65 17.55 20.76 32.23
C ALA A 65 17.45 21.96 31.28
N SER A 66 18.56 22.71 31.10
CA SER A 66 18.58 23.92 30.26
C SER A 66 18.54 23.63 28.75
N GLN A 67 19.09 22.50 28.31
CA GLN A 67 19.15 22.09 26.90
C GLN A 67 18.10 21.06 26.51
N HIS A 68 17.04 20.92 27.31
CA HIS A 68 15.99 19.92 27.11
C HIS A 68 15.44 19.87 25.68
N GLU A 69 15.18 21.01 25.06
CA GLU A 69 14.68 21.10 23.67
C GLU A 69 15.68 20.55 22.65
N LYS A 70 16.97 20.84 22.82
CA LYS A 70 18.03 20.38 21.90
C LYS A 70 18.35 18.88 22.08
N LEU A 71 18.15 18.38 23.28
CA LEU A 71 18.37 16.97 23.66
C LEU A 71 17.12 16.10 23.48
N ALA A 72 15.97 16.67 23.15
CA ALA A 72 14.69 15.94 23.02
C ALA A 72 14.75 14.77 22.01
N GLU A 73 15.57 14.91 20.98
CA GLU A 73 15.76 13.87 19.94
C GLU A 73 16.91 12.89 20.30
N SER A 74 17.71 13.17 21.34
CA SER A 74 18.83 12.33 21.77
C SER A 74 18.44 11.48 22.97
N ILE A 75 19.08 10.33 23.15
CA ILE A 75 19.00 9.55 24.40
C ILE A 75 20.15 9.98 25.28
N VAL A 76 19.86 10.40 26.52
CA VAL A 76 20.89 10.85 27.48
C VAL A 76 21.17 9.77 28.50
N LEU A 77 22.46 9.46 28.69
CA LEU A 77 23.01 8.62 29.76
C LEU A 77 23.91 9.50 30.63
N VAL A 78 23.80 9.38 31.93
CA VAL A 78 24.52 10.23 32.88
C VAL A 78 25.58 9.46 33.65
N PHE A 79 26.81 10.00 33.75
CA PHE A 79 27.84 9.48 34.68
C PHE A 79 27.69 10.16 36.02
N THR A 80 27.68 9.36 37.12
CA THR A 80 27.60 9.86 38.48
C THR A 80 28.81 9.40 39.29
N ALA A 81 29.30 10.23 40.20
CA ALA A 81 30.27 9.82 41.19
C ALA A 81 29.65 8.84 42.20
N ASP A 82 30.47 7.95 42.75
CA ASP A 82 30.06 6.89 43.65
C ASP A 82 29.17 7.39 44.82
N GLY A 83 28.01 6.74 45.01
CA GLY A 83 27.15 6.88 46.19
C GLY A 83 26.12 8.02 46.21
N ARG A 84 25.98 8.84 45.16
CA ARG A 84 24.95 9.93 45.13
C ARG A 84 23.63 9.46 44.46
N VAL A 85 22.82 8.73 45.21
CA VAL A 85 21.47 8.32 44.77
C VAL A 85 20.61 9.50 44.36
N GLU A 86 20.81 10.68 44.96
CA GLU A 86 20.09 11.91 44.66
C GLU A 86 20.33 12.39 43.21
N ASP A 87 21.58 12.32 42.72
CA ASP A 87 21.93 12.72 41.34
C ASP A 87 21.33 11.75 40.33
N ALA A 88 21.32 10.44 40.62
CA ALA A 88 20.70 9.44 39.79
C ALA A 88 19.16 9.66 39.67
N VAL A 89 18.48 9.89 40.80
CA VAL A 89 17.06 10.18 40.83
C VAL A 89 16.73 11.48 40.08
N ARG A 90 17.60 12.50 40.23
CA ARG A 90 17.45 13.77 39.53
C ARG A 90 17.64 13.62 38.01
N ALA A 91 18.66 12.84 37.59
CA ALA A 91 18.89 12.54 36.18
C ALA A 91 17.67 11.89 35.52
N MET A 92 17.10 10.87 36.19
CA MET A 92 15.88 10.19 35.68
C MET A 92 14.66 11.11 35.60
N LYS A 93 14.48 12.01 36.59
CA LYS A 93 13.40 13.03 36.55
C LYS A 93 13.57 14.05 35.40
N LEU A 94 14.80 14.31 34.98
CA LEU A 94 15.13 15.21 33.88
C LEU A 94 15.11 14.50 32.50
N GLY A 95 14.76 13.23 32.46
CA GLY A 95 14.57 12.48 31.22
C GLY A 95 15.80 11.73 30.72
N ALA A 96 16.83 11.52 31.54
CA ALA A 96 17.90 10.58 31.24
C ALA A 96 17.34 9.15 31.16
N LEU A 97 17.83 8.35 30.20
CA LEU A 97 17.43 6.95 30.06
C LEU A 97 17.94 6.09 31.21
N ASP A 98 19.20 6.31 31.59
CA ASP A 98 19.88 5.55 32.63
C ASP A 98 21.07 6.33 33.17
N PHE A 99 21.71 5.83 34.25
CA PHE A 99 22.91 6.38 34.79
C PHE A 99 23.99 5.28 34.98
N LEU A 100 25.26 5.67 34.96
CA LEU A 100 26.41 4.80 35.15
C LEU A 100 27.25 5.38 36.28
N SER A 101 27.58 4.54 37.29
CA SER A 101 28.45 4.95 38.42
C SER A 101 29.92 4.92 38.00
N LYS A 102 30.70 5.90 38.46
CA LYS A 102 32.15 5.89 38.35
C LYS A 102 32.75 5.10 39.55
N PRO A 103 33.71 4.17 39.33
CA PRO A 103 34.39 3.88 38.07
C PRO A 103 33.50 3.12 37.08
N VAL A 104 33.51 3.58 35.83
CA VAL A 104 32.60 3.05 34.77
C VAL A 104 33.05 1.65 34.37
N ASP A 105 32.16 0.68 34.55
CA ASP A 105 32.35 -0.67 34.02
C ASP A 105 32.22 -0.66 32.49
N GLN A 106 33.23 -1.18 31.79
CA GLN A 106 33.29 -1.12 30.32
C GLN A 106 32.26 -2.00 29.64
N ASP A 107 31.89 -3.13 30.21
CA ASP A 107 30.92 -4.04 29.63
C ASP A 107 29.48 -3.53 29.88
N GLU A 108 29.27 -2.94 31.07
CA GLU A 108 28.01 -2.24 31.35
C GLU A 108 27.80 -1.03 30.44
N LEU A 109 28.82 -0.22 30.18
CA LEU A 109 28.79 0.89 29.25
C LEU A 109 28.32 0.43 27.87
N ILE A 110 28.92 -0.61 27.29
CA ILE A 110 28.55 -1.13 25.97
C ILE A 110 27.13 -1.64 25.95
N ARG A 111 26.69 -2.33 27.00
CA ARG A 111 25.33 -2.83 27.13
C ARG A 111 24.30 -1.69 27.15
N VAL A 112 24.52 -0.66 27.96
CA VAL A 112 23.60 0.46 28.13
C VAL A 112 23.57 1.35 26.87
N VAL A 113 24.73 1.63 26.26
CA VAL A 113 24.81 2.36 24.98
C VAL A 113 24.14 1.58 23.85
N GLY A 114 24.28 0.25 23.81
CA GLY A 114 23.58 -0.61 22.87
C GLY A 114 22.05 -0.53 23.00
N GLN A 115 21.55 -0.52 24.24
CA GLN A 115 20.12 -0.31 24.52
C GLN A 115 19.64 1.10 24.11
N ALA A 116 20.44 2.13 24.44
CA ALA A 116 20.14 3.51 24.08
C ALA A 116 20.05 3.71 22.54
N THR A 117 21.01 3.16 21.79
CA THR A 117 21.03 3.26 20.33
C THR A 117 19.87 2.49 19.67
N ALA A 118 19.49 1.33 20.21
CA ALA A 118 18.32 0.57 19.77
C ALA A 118 17.04 1.38 20.00
N LEU A 119 16.86 1.92 21.20
CA LEU A 119 15.69 2.74 21.55
C LEU A 119 15.57 4.02 20.69
N HIS A 120 16.70 4.68 20.40
CA HIS A 120 16.73 5.84 19.51
C HIS A 120 16.28 5.47 18.10
N ARG A 121 16.74 4.34 17.56
CA ARG A 121 16.32 3.83 16.25
C ARG A 121 14.83 3.54 16.21
N ASP A 122 14.30 2.84 17.23
CA ASP A 122 12.87 2.53 17.34
C ASP A 122 12.01 3.80 17.40
N ARG A 123 12.50 4.85 18.11
CA ARG A 123 11.85 6.18 18.12
C ARG A 123 11.83 6.83 16.73
N LEU A 124 12.95 6.81 16.02
CA LEU A 124 13.03 7.38 14.65
C LEU A 124 12.14 6.63 13.66
N GLU A 125 12.07 5.30 13.76
CA GLU A 125 11.16 4.48 12.94
C GLU A 125 9.69 4.80 13.24
N ALA A 126 9.35 4.94 14.53
CA ALA A 126 8.02 5.35 14.96
C ALA A 126 7.66 6.78 14.51
N GLU A 127 8.60 7.73 14.63
CA GLU A 127 8.41 9.11 14.16
C GLU A 127 8.37 9.22 12.64
N GLY A 128 9.21 8.47 11.92
CA GLY A 128 9.16 8.34 10.47
C GLY A 128 7.81 7.81 10.00
N SER A 129 7.30 6.79 10.69
CA SER A 129 5.96 6.25 10.48
C SER A 129 4.86 7.28 10.82
N ARG A 130 5.05 8.08 11.87
CA ARG A 130 4.12 9.13 12.27
C ARG A 130 4.13 10.33 11.31
N ARG A 131 5.31 10.79 10.86
CA ARG A 131 5.46 11.85 9.82
C ARG A 131 4.96 11.39 8.46
N ALA A 132 5.12 10.12 8.11
CA ALA A 132 4.48 9.53 6.93
C ALA A 132 2.96 9.51 7.09
N ARG A 133 2.43 9.28 8.31
CA ARG A 133 1.01 9.35 8.64
C ARG A 133 0.47 10.79 8.64
N GLU A 134 1.22 11.77 9.15
CA GLU A 134 0.84 13.19 9.11
C GLU A 134 0.90 13.77 7.70
N LYS A 135 1.80 13.31 6.83
CA LYS A 135 1.78 13.55 5.38
C LYS A 135 0.66 12.80 4.66
N GLN A 136 0.18 11.69 5.19
CA GLN A 136 -1.05 11.01 4.81
C GLN A 136 -2.31 11.71 5.39
N GLY A 137 -2.16 12.98 5.81
CA GLY A 137 -3.22 13.82 6.34
C GLY A 137 -4.56 13.58 5.68
N SER A 138 -5.62 13.48 6.44
CA SER A 138 -7.02 13.19 6.10
C SER A 138 -7.18 12.65 4.68
N VAL A 139 -7.42 11.35 4.53
CA VAL A 139 -7.67 10.70 3.22
C VAL A 139 -8.77 11.52 2.54
N ARG A 140 -8.37 12.51 1.72
CA ARG A 140 -9.30 13.40 1.05
C ARG A 140 -9.88 12.64 -0.13
N VAL A 141 -11.01 12.02 0.12
CA VAL A 141 -11.76 11.35 -0.94
C VAL A 141 -12.52 12.41 -1.72
N VAL A 142 -12.23 12.50 -3.01
CA VAL A 142 -13.02 13.34 -3.93
C VAL A 142 -14.23 12.52 -4.33
N ALA A 143 -15.40 12.92 -3.87
CA ALA A 143 -16.69 12.31 -4.20
C ALA A 143 -17.72 13.42 -4.36
N LYS A 144 -18.43 13.44 -5.48
CA LYS A 144 -19.56 14.31 -5.79
C LYS A 144 -20.79 13.53 -6.22
N SER A 145 -20.58 12.28 -6.66
CA SER A 145 -21.66 11.39 -7.06
C SER A 145 -22.38 10.83 -5.83
N GLN A 146 -23.70 10.73 -5.92
CA GLN A 146 -24.53 10.12 -4.87
C GLN A 146 -24.11 8.68 -4.56
N SER A 147 -23.69 7.92 -5.57
CA SER A 147 -23.23 6.54 -5.41
C SER A 147 -21.98 6.46 -4.55
N MET A 148 -21.01 7.37 -4.73
CA MET A 148 -19.79 7.39 -3.91
C MET A 148 -20.05 7.99 -2.53
N GLU A 149 -20.92 8.96 -2.38
CA GLU A 149 -21.37 9.48 -1.08
C GLU A 149 -22.00 8.37 -0.24
N HIS A 150 -22.81 7.51 -0.85
CA HIS A 150 -23.39 6.34 -0.16
C HIS A 150 -22.27 5.37 0.31
N VAL A 151 -21.28 5.08 -0.54
CA VAL A 151 -20.11 4.25 -0.15
C VAL A 151 -19.37 4.85 1.04
N LEU A 152 -19.15 6.17 1.04
CA LEU A 152 -18.46 6.86 2.14
C LEU A 152 -19.31 6.86 3.43
N SER A 153 -20.62 6.98 3.33
CA SER A 153 -21.54 6.87 4.46
C SER A 153 -21.47 5.48 5.10
N LEU A 154 -21.51 4.41 4.30
CA LEU A 154 -21.33 3.04 4.78
C LEU A 154 -19.94 2.85 5.42
N ALA A 155 -18.90 3.41 4.79
CA ALA A 155 -17.53 3.38 5.30
C ALA A 155 -17.42 4.06 6.68
N LEU A 156 -18.06 5.22 6.88
CA LEU A 156 -18.12 5.89 8.18
C LEU A 156 -18.90 5.09 9.22
N THR A 157 -20.03 4.50 8.84
CA THR A 157 -20.83 3.67 9.74
C THR A 157 -20.01 2.49 10.27
N VAL A 158 -19.33 1.77 9.39
CA VAL A 158 -18.51 0.62 9.81
C VAL A 158 -17.19 1.05 10.48
N ALA A 159 -16.71 2.25 10.23
CA ALA A 159 -15.51 2.79 10.87
C ALA A 159 -15.67 2.89 12.39
N ALA A 160 -16.89 3.18 12.90
CA ALA A 160 -17.19 3.23 14.33
C ALA A 160 -16.91 1.91 15.08
N SER A 161 -16.98 0.77 14.38
CA SER A 161 -16.59 -0.53 14.95
C SER A 161 -15.07 -0.72 14.89
N SER A 162 -14.47 -1.12 16.02
CA SER A 162 -13.03 -1.36 16.10
C SER A 162 -12.58 -2.73 15.57
N SER A 163 -13.49 -3.71 15.44
CA SER A 163 -13.15 -5.12 15.18
C SER A 163 -13.84 -5.74 13.97
N THR A 164 -14.90 -5.10 13.43
CA THR A 164 -15.66 -5.64 12.30
C THR A 164 -14.78 -5.77 11.05
N THR A 165 -14.75 -6.98 10.47
CA THR A 165 -14.14 -7.23 9.17
C THR A 165 -14.96 -6.57 8.07
N VAL A 166 -14.29 -5.92 7.12
CA VAL A 166 -14.94 -5.26 5.98
C VAL A 166 -14.41 -5.85 4.69
N LEU A 167 -15.32 -6.22 3.80
CA LEU A 167 -14.98 -6.66 2.44
C LEU A 167 -15.31 -5.55 1.45
N VAL A 168 -14.28 -4.92 0.86
CA VAL A 168 -14.44 -3.88 -0.16
C VAL A 168 -14.26 -4.49 -1.54
N GLN A 169 -15.34 -4.48 -2.32
CA GLN A 169 -15.40 -5.06 -3.66
C GLN A 169 -15.48 -3.98 -4.74
N GLY A 170 -15.04 -4.30 -5.94
CA GLY A 170 -15.16 -3.40 -7.11
C GLY A 170 -14.05 -3.64 -8.12
N GLU A 171 -14.21 -3.12 -9.31
CA GLU A 171 -13.27 -3.29 -10.41
C GLU A 171 -11.86 -2.80 -10.07
N THR A 172 -10.88 -3.25 -10.86
CA THR A 172 -9.50 -2.75 -10.73
C THR A 172 -9.45 -1.25 -10.96
N GLY A 173 -8.72 -0.52 -10.08
CA GLY A 173 -8.51 0.92 -10.23
C GLY A 173 -9.66 1.81 -9.76
N VAL A 174 -10.76 1.29 -9.17
CA VAL A 174 -11.89 2.12 -8.68
C VAL A 174 -11.58 2.91 -7.41
N GLY A 175 -10.52 2.56 -6.67
CA GLY A 175 -10.12 3.23 -5.42
C GLY A 175 -10.49 2.45 -4.16
N LYS A 176 -10.59 1.13 -4.20
CA LYS A 176 -10.86 0.27 -3.01
C LYS A 176 -9.93 0.56 -1.84
N GLU A 177 -8.64 0.70 -2.10
CA GLU A 177 -7.64 1.02 -1.07
C GLU A 177 -7.88 2.39 -0.42
N VAL A 178 -8.35 3.38 -1.19
CA VAL A 178 -8.70 4.72 -0.67
C VAL A 178 -9.87 4.61 0.31
N VAL A 179 -10.89 3.81 0.00
CA VAL A 179 -12.02 3.53 0.90
C VAL A 179 -11.56 2.80 2.17
N ALA A 180 -10.68 1.80 2.06
CA ALA A 180 -10.14 1.09 3.21
C ALA A 180 -9.32 2.03 4.13
N ARG A 181 -8.47 2.88 3.56
CA ARG A 181 -7.73 3.91 4.31
C ARG A 181 -8.67 4.94 4.96
N TYR A 182 -9.75 5.30 4.28
CA TYR A 182 -10.78 6.19 4.81
C TYR A 182 -11.49 5.57 6.02
N ILE A 183 -11.82 4.27 5.96
CA ILE A 183 -12.38 3.52 7.10
C ILE A 183 -11.41 3.54 8.29
N HIS A 184 -10.13 3.25 8.08
CA HIS A 184 -9.14 3.27 9.15
C HIS A 184 -8.99 4.66 9.76
N ALA A 185 -8.86 5.71 8.92
CA ALA A 185 -8.66 7.10 9.38
C ALA A 185 -9.83 7.64 10.22
N ASN A 186 -11.05 7.12 10.03
CA ASN A 186 -12.23 7.49 10.79
C ASN A 186 -12.62 6.48 11.88
N SER A 187 -11.74 5.53 12.21
CA SER A 187 -11.98 4.49 13.22
C SER A 187 -11.32 4.83 14.56
N PRO A 188 -11.73 4.16 15.65
CA PRO A 188 -11.05 4.26 16.95
C PRO A 188 -9.56 3.88 16.88
N ARG A 189 -9.14 3.15 15.81
CA ARG A 189 -7.75 2.75 15.56
C ARG A 189 -7.01 3.70 14.62
N ALA A 190 -7.50 4.91 14.35
CA ALA A 190 -6.90 5.86 13.41
C ALA A 190 -5.44 6.24 13.74
N SER A 191 -5.10 6.27 15.03
CA SER A 191 -3.73 6.53 15.51
C SER A 191 -2.85 5.28 15.59
N ALA A 192 -3.43 4.09 15.45
CA ALA A 192 -2.74 2.80 15.55
C ALA A 192 -2.09 2.40 14.20
N PRO A 193 -1.21 1.37 14.17
CA PRO A 193 -0.57 0.94 12.94
C PRO A 193 -1.57 0.55 11.84
N LEU A 194 -1.30 1.01 10.61
CA LEU A 194 -1.98 0.55 9.40
C LEU A 194 -0.95 -0.15 8.51
N GLN A 195 -1.15 -1.44 8.28
CA GLN A 195 -0.33 -2.23 7.38
C GLN A 195 -1.15 -2.67 6.16
N ALA A 196 -0.51 -2.76 4.99
CA ALA A 196 -1.17 -3.19 3.77
C ALA A 196 -0.31 -4.21 3.02
N LEU A 197 -0.94 -5.26 2.51
CA LEU A 197 -0.32 -6.27 1.66
C LEU A 197 -1.19 -6.49 0.43
N ASN A 198 -0.55 -6.50 -0.75
CA ASN A 198 -1.19 -6.98 -1.96
C ASN A 198 -0.85 -8.46 -2.16
N CYS A 199 -1.87 -9.32 -2.06
CA CYS A 199 -1.71 -10.78 -2.13
C CYS A 199 -1.32 -11.28 -3.52
N ALA A 200 -1.56 -10.50 -4.58
CA ALA A 200 -1.19 -10.83 -5.95
C ALA A 200 0.24 -10.41 -6.33
N ALA A 201 0.87 -9.53 -5.55
CA ALA A 201 2.15 -8.92 -5.92
C ALA A 201 3.37 -9.80 -5.59
N LEU A 202 3.20 -10.85 -4.79
CA LEU A 202 4.30 -11.67 -4.26
C LEU A 202 4.07 -13.16 -4.55
N PRO A 203 5.13 -13.95 -4.74
CA PRO A 203 5.05 -15.40 -4.73
C PRO A 203 4.45 -15.95 -3.43
N GLU A 204 3.78 -17.10 -3.49
CA GLU A 204 3.03 -17.71 -2.38
C GLU A 204 3.83 -17.81 -1.07
N ASN A 205 5.05 -18.34 -1.13
CA ASN A 205 5.95 -18.48 0.02
C ASN A 205 6.38 -17.15 0.63
N LEU A 206 6.46 -16.07 -0.17
CA LEU A 206 6.74 -14.73 0.33
C LEU A 206 5.51 -14.10 0.97
N VAL A 207 4.30 -14.30 0.42
CA VAL A 207 3.05 -13.82 1.04
C VAL A 207 2.91 -14.40 2.45
N GLU A 208 3.19 -15.70 2.61
CA GLU A 208 3.13 -16.35 3.92
C GLU A 208 4.10 -15.74 4.94
N SER A 209 5.37 -15.60 4.54
CA SER A 209 6.41 -15.04 5.39
C SER A 209 6.17 -13.56 5.73
N GLU A 210 5.61 -12.77 4.83
CA GLU A 210 5.24 -11.38 5.10
C GLU A 210 4.02 -11.28 6.03
N LEU A 211 3.00 -12.13 5.89
CA LEU A 211 1.81 -12.10 6.75
C LEU A 211 2.11 -12.56 8.18
N PHE A 212 2.75 -13.74 8.32
CA PHE A 212 2.90 -14.44 9.60
C PHE A 212 4.28 -14.29 10.24
N GLY A 213 5.29 -13.83 9.47
CA GLY A 213 6.68 -13.78 9.94
C GLY A 213 7.35 -15.15 9.95
N TYR A 214 8.62 -15.17 10.30
CA TYR A 214 9.43 -16.40 10.37
C TYR A 214 10.47 -16.36 11.48
N GLU A 215 10.81 -17.53 11.97
CA GLU A 215 11.92 -17.74 12.90
C GLU A 215 13.21 -18.07 12.14
N LYS A 216 14.35 -17.87 12.80
CA LYS A 216 15.64 -18.23 12.25
C LYS A 216 15.66 -19.71 11.86
N GLY A 217 16.06 -20.02 10.62
CA GLY A 217 16.11 -21.40 10.10
C GLY A 217 14.81 -21.93 9.52
N ALA A 218 13.75 -21.11 9.42
CA ALA A 218 12.47 -21.52 8.80
C ALA A 218 12.61 -21.93 7.33
N PHE A 219 13.57 -21.35 6.61
CA PHE A 219 13.97 -21.69 5.25
C PHE A 219 15.46 -21.37 5.04
N THR A 220 16.05 -21.80 3.91
CA THR A 220 17.50 -21.77 3.63
C THR A 220 18.14 -20.38 3.87
N ASP A 221 17.43 -19.31 3.61
CA ASP A 221 17.92 -17.91 3.74
C ASP A 221 17.47 -17.21 5.02
N ALA A 222 16.74 -17.88 5.92
CA ALA A 222 16.26 -17.30 7.18
C ALA A 222 17.39 -17.19 8.23
N LYS A 223 18.30 -16.24 8.02
CA LYS A 223 19.45 -16.00 8.93
C LYS A 223 19.05 -15.35 10.27
N THR A 224 17.95 -14.61 10.27
CA THR A 224 17.38 -13.90 11.44
C THR A 224 15.89 -14.19 11.53
N SER A 225 15.28 -13.99 12.71
CA SER A 225 13.82 -13.98 12.85
C SER A 225 13.26 -12.65 12.36
N ARG A 226 12.03 -12.65 11.77
CA ARG A 226 11.32 -11.45 11.34
C ARG A 226 9.85 -11.51 11.74
N LYS A 227 9.34 -10.42 12.30
CA LYS A 227 7.92 -10.25 12.61
C LYS A 227 7.11 -10.16 11.33
N GLY A 228 5.94 -10.81 11.32
CA GLY A 228 4.99 -10.69 10.23
C GLY A 228 4.12 -9.45 10.34
N LEU A 229 3.39 -9.17 9.28
CA LEU A 229 2.53 -8.00 9.12
C LEU A 229 1.43 -7.94 10.19
N PHE A 230 0.86 -9.08 10.58
CA PHE A 230 -0.12 -9.13 11.67
C PHE A 230 0.49 -8.70 13.02
N GLU A 231 1.72 -9.12 13.34
CA GLU A 231 2.41 -8.69 14.56
C GLU A 231 2.76 -7.19 14.52
N LEU A 232 3.17 -6.67 13.33
CA LEU A 232 3.49 -5.25 13.15
C LEU A 232 2.25 -4.35 13.23
N ALA A 233 1.08 -4.90 12.97
CA ALA A 233 -0.19 -4.20 13.02
C ALA A 233 -0.95 -4.39 14.34
N ASP A 234 -0.34 -4.98 15.36
CA ASP A 234 -1.01 -5.24 16.64
C ASP A 234 -1.61 -3.96 17.23
N GLY A 235 -2.86 -4.04 17.70
CA GLY A 235 -3.71 -2.90 18.10
C GLY A 235 -4.26 -2.06 16.93
N GLY A 236 -3.84 -2.34 15.69
CA GLY A 236 -4.13 -1.53 14.50
C GLY A 236 -5.04 -2.20 13.46
N THR A 237 -4.73 -1.96 12.18
CA THR A 237 -5.53 -2.43 11.04
C THR A 237 -4.63 -3.02 9.96
N VAL A 238 -5.08 -4.12 9.34
CA VAL A 238 -4.44 -4.74 8.18
C VAL A 238 -5.36 -4.64 6.97
N ILE A 239 -4.83 -4.15 5.86
CA ILE A 239 -5.47 -4.18 4.54
C ILE A 239 -4.89 -5.36 3.76
N LEU A 240 -5.73 -6.29 3.34
CA LEU A 240 -5.39 -7.39 2.44
C LEU A 240 -5.97 -7.09 1.07
N ASP A 241 -5.13 -6.61 0.15
CA ASP A 241 -5.56 -6.29 -1.21
C ASP A 241 -5.47 -7.52 -2.12
N GLU A 242 -6.42 -7.63 -3.05
CA GLU A 242 -6.60 -8.76 -3.97
C GLU A 242 -6.69 -10.11 -3.22
N ILE A 243 -7.53 -10.16 -2.16
CA ILE A 243 -7.68 -11.35 -1.29
C ILE A 243 -8.10 -12.61 -2.07
N GLY A 244 -8.80 -12.45 -3.19
CA GLY A 244 -9.20 -13.56 -4.08
C GLY A 244 -8.05 -14.26 -4.79
N GLU A 245 -6.82 -13.71 -4.72
CA GLU A 245 -5.61 -14.32 -5.27
C GLU A 245 -4.85 -15.16 -4.23
N LEU A 246 -5.38 -15.23 -2.98
CA LEU A 246 -4.70 -15.95 -1.91
C LEU A 246 -4.70 -17.46 -2.17
N PRO A 247 -3.54 -18.14 -2.14
CA PRO A 247 -3.45 -19.59 -2.32
C PRO A 247 -4.25 -20.36 -1.26
N SER A 248 -4.81 -21.51 -1.60
CA SER A 248 -5.71 -22.29 -0.75
C SER A 248 -5.11 -22.64 0.62
N LEU A 249 -3.80 -22.90 0.68
CA LEU A 249 -3.11 -23.18 1.94
C LEU A 249 -3.14 -21.95 2.87
N LEU A 250 -2.93 -20.77 2.31
CA LEU A 250 -2.93 -19.52 3.07
C LEU A 250 -4.35 -19.08 3.46
N GLN A 251 -5.36 -19.44 2.66
CA GLN A 251 -6.77 -19.24 3.04
C GLN A 251 -7.11 -19.97 4.35
N ALA A 252 -6.66 -21.22 4.52
CA ALA A 252 -6.87 -21.98 5.75
C ALA A 252 -6.17 -21.36 6.96
N LYS A 253 -4.92 -20.88 6.77
CA LYS A 253 -4.17 -20.20 7.84
C LYS A 253 -4.79 -18.85 8.22
N LEU A 254 -5.26 -18.10 7.23
CA LEU A 254 -5.94 -16.82 7.46
C LEU A 254 -7.26 -17.05 8.21
N LEU A 255 -8.05 -18.07 7.84
CA LEU A 255 -9.27 -18.41 8.54
C LEU A 255 -9.00 -18.68 10.02
N ARG A 256 -8.03 -19.54 10.31
CA ARG A 256 -7.65 -19.86 11.69
C ARG A 256 -7.24 -18.60 12.47
N PHE A 257 -6.45 -17.73 11.85
CA PHE A 257 -6.08 -16.44 12.47
C PHE A 257 -7.28 -15.53 12.74
N LEU A 258 -8.25 -15.46 11.81
CA LEU A 258 -9.47 -14.66 11.99
C LEU A 258 -10.36 -15.17 13.12
N GLU A 259 -10.33 -16.48 13.40
CA GLU A 259 -11.12 -17.13 14.46
C GLU A 259 -10.43 -17.03 15.82
N GLU A 260 -9.17 -17.44 15.90
CA GLU A 260 -8.43 -17.59 17.15
C GLU A 260 -7.72 -16.29 17.60
N ARG A 261 -7.43 -15.37 16.68
CA ARG A 261 -6.59 -14.17 16.92
C ARG A 261 -5.19 -14.53 17.42
N ILE A 262 -4.74 -15.72 17.07
CA ILE A 262 -3.45 -16.28 17.43
C ILE A 262 -2.73 -16.66 16.14
N LEU A 263 -1.45 -16.31 16.05
CA LEU A 263 -0.60 -16.71 14.94
C LEU A 263 0.64 -17.47 15.44
N ARG A 264 1.26 -18.22 14.55
CA ARG A 264 2.59 -18.80 14.73
C ARG A 264 3.47 -18.39 13.57
N ARG A 265 4.71 -17.99 13.86
CA ARG A 265 5.69 -17.71 12.82
C ARG A 265 6.08 -18.99 12.07
N LEU A 266 6.47 -18.86 10.82
CA LEU A 266 7.01 -20.00 10.06
C LEU A 266 8.23 -20.57 10.78
N GLY A 267 8.28 -21.90 10.91
CA GLY A 267 9.34 -22.62 11.64
C GLY A 267 9.29 -22.45 13.15
N GLY A 268 8.34 -21.66 13.71
CA GLY A 268 8.17 -21.44 15.12
C GLY A 268 7.06 -22.29 15.75
N VAL A 269 7.16 -22.55 17.06
CA VAL A 269 6.13 -23.25 17.85
C VAL A 269 5.38 -22.30 18.78
N ARG A 270 5.87 -21.07 18.97
CA ARG A 270 5.29 -20.10 19.89
C ARG A 270 4.01 -19.51 19.32
N GLU A 271 2.96 -19.52 20.13
CA GLU A 271 1.71 -18.81 19.85
C GLU A 271 1.83 -17.35 20.25
N ILE A 272 1.37 -16.48 19.37
CA ILE A 272 1.41 -15.03 19.54
C ILE A 272 -0.02 -14.52 19.36
N ALA A 273 -0.61 -13.97 20.42
CA ALA A 273 -1.92 -13.33 20.35
C ALA A 273 -1.76 -11.94 19.74
N VAL A 274 -2.66 -11.57 18.81
CA VAL A 274 -2.62 -10.30 18.08
C VAL A 274 -4.04 -9.76 17.89
N ASP A 275 -4.25 -8.51 18.23
CA ASP A 275 -5.53 -7.81 18.03
C ASP A 275 -5.46 -6.87 16.84
N VAL A 276 -5.91 -7.32 15.67
CA VAL A 276 -5.93 -6.51 14.44
C VAL A 276 -7.32 -6.48 13.82
N ARG A 277 -7.68 -5.34 13.23
CA ARG A 277 -8.84 -5.21 12.36
C ARG A 277 -8.45 -5.56 10.94
N ILE A 278 -9.30 -6.34 10.23
CA ILE A 278 -9.05 -6.76 8.85
C ILE A 278 -9.97 -5.99 7.90
N LEU A 279 -9.38 -5.41 6.85
CA LEU A 279 -10.06 -4.83 5.69
C LEU A 279 -9.60 -5.61 4.45
N ALA A 280 -10.48 -6.44 3.90
CA ALA A 280 -10.18 -7.26 2.71
C ALA A 280 -10.69 -6.55 1.46
N LEU A 281 -9.84 -6.49 0.41
CA LEU A 281 -10.19 -5.86 -0.87
C LEU A 281 -10.12 -6.91 -1.98
N THR A 282 -11.03 -6.84 -2.95
CA THR A 282 -11.01 -7.72 -4.11
C THR A 282 -11.65 -7.08 -5.34
N ASN A 283 -11.14 -7.43 -6.51
CA ASN A 283 -11.75 -7.10 -7.80
C ASN A 283 -12.53 -8.29 -8.39
N ARG A 284 -12.47 -9.47 -7.75
CA ARG A 284 -13.14 -10.69 -8.18
C ARG A 284 -14.42 -10.93 -7.38
N SER A 285 -15.39 -11.61 -7.98
CA SER A 285 -16.53 -12.18 -7.27
C SER A 285 -16.05 -13.37 -6.45
N LEU A 286 -15.95 -13.21 -5.13
CA LEU A 286 -15.57 -14.31 -4.23
C LEU A 286 -16.64 -15.40 -4.21
N ASP A 287 -17.93 -15.03 -4.33
CA ASP A 287 -19.04 -16.00 -4.45
C ASP A 287 -18.82 -16.96 -5.62
N GLN A 288 -18.45 -16.42 -6.78
CA GLN A 288 -18.15 -17.24 -7.96
C GLN A 288 -16.91 -18.13 -7.72
N GLN A 289 -15.86 -17.59 -7.08
CA GLN A 289 -14.68 -18.37 -6.74
C GLN A 289 -14.97 -19.50 -5.74
N VAL A 290 -15.93 -19.30 -4.83
CA VAL A 290 -16.40 -20.36 -3.92
C VAL A 290 -17.06 -21.49 -4.73
N VAL A 291 -17.97 -21.15 -5.67
CA VAL A 291 -18.61 -22.15 -6.56
C VAL A 291 -17.57 -22.90 -7.40
N GLU A 292 -16.53 -22.21 -7.86
CA GLU A 292 -15.43 -22.80 -8.64
C GLU A 292 -14.43 -23.62 -7.76
N GLY A 293 -14.58 -23.64 -6.44
CA GLY A 293 -13.66 -24.30 -5.52
C GLY A 293 -12.28 -23.64 -5.38
N LYS A 294 -12.12 -22.38 -5.85
CA LYS A 294 -10.88 -21.60 -5.76
C LYS A 294 -10.76 -20.82 -4.46
N PHE A 295 -11.88 -20.54 -3.81
CA PHE A 295 -11.95 -19.84 -2.54
C PHE A 295 -12.77 -20.65 -1.54
N ARG A 296 -12.33 -20.70 -0.28
CA ARG A 296 -13.02 -21.46 0.76
C ARG A 296 -14.29 -20.72 1.21
N GLU A 297 -15.38 -21.44 1.32
CA GLU A 297 -16.67 -20.92 1.74
C GLU A 297 -16.65 -20.40 3.18
N ASP A 298 -15.97 -21.10 4.10
CA ASP A 298 -15.84 -20.71 5.50
C ASP A 298 -15.07 -19.36 5.65
N LEU A 299 -14.00 -19.19 4.91
CA LEU A 299 -13.25 -17.94 4.87
C LEU A 299 -14.08 -16.80 4.25
N PHE A 300 -14.82 -17.08 3.19
CA PHE A 300 -15.70 -16.09 2.57
C PHE A 300 -16.70 -15.52 3.56
N PHE A 301 -17.43 -16.35 4.31
CA PHE A 301 -18.37 -15.88 5.33
C PHE A 301 -17.69 -15.08 6.45
N ARG A 302 -16.47 -15.45 6.81
CA ARG A 302 -15.71 -14.72 7.85
C ARG A 302 -15.20 -13.37 7.39
N LEU A 303 -14.95 -13.19 6.09
CA LEU A 303 -14.54 -11.90 5.49
C LEU A 303 -15.74 -11.03 5.10
N ASN A 304 -16.84 -11.63 4.65
CA ASN A 304 -18.03 -10.95 4.14
C ASN A 304 -19.01 -10.56 5.26
N VAL A 305 -18.49 -10.01 6.38
CA VAL A 305 -19.32 -9.53 7.50
C VAL A 305 -19.98 -8.18 7.16
N PHE A 306 -19.21 -7.28 6.56
CA PHE A 306 -19.71 -5.99 6.10
C PHE A 306 -19.20 -5.70 4.69
N PRO A 307 -19.99 -6.01 3.64
CA PRO A 307 -19.61 -5.74 2.26
C PRO A 307 -19.81 -4.27 1.90
N ILE A 308 -18.83 -3.70 1.16
CA ILE A 308 -18.91 -2.39 0.54
C ILE A 308 -18.51 -2.53 -0.94
N THR A 309 -19.42 -2.20 -1.85
CA THR A 309 -19.14 -2.22 -3.28
C THR A 309 -18.83 -0.83 -3.78
N VAL A 310 -17.63 -0.63 -4.35
CA VAL A 310 -17.22 0.65 -4.92
C VAL A 310 -17.60 0.67 -6.41
N PRO A 311 -18.45 1.60 -6.86
CA PRO A 311 -18.91 1.65 -8.23
C PRO A 311 -17.79 2.01 -9.21
N PRO A 312 -17.80 1.50 -10.44
CA PRO A 312 -16.85 1.88 -11.47
C PRO A 312 -17.04 3.37 -11.88
N LEU A 313 -15.98 3.98 -12.40
CA LEU A 313 -15.96 5.41 -12.69
C LEU A 313 -17.03 5.84 -13.71
N ARG A 314 -17.38 4.97 -14.66
CA ARG A 314 -18.46 5.19 -15.64
C ARG A 314 -19.87 5.34 -15.02
N GLU A 315 -20.08 4.80 -13.81
CA GLU A 315 -21.34 4.89 -13.05
C GLU A 315 -21.37 6.09 -12.08
N ARG A 316 -20.26 6.83 -11.97
CA ARG A 316 -20.11 8.03 -11.15
C ARG A 316 -19.48 9.18 -11.92
N ARG A 317 -20.13 9.55 -13.03
CA ARG A 317 -19.62 10.55 -13.99
C ARG A 317 -19.35 11.92 -13.34
N GLU A 318 -20.12 12.29 -12.33
CA GLU A 318 -19.96 13.53 -11.56
C GLU A 318 -18.62 13.64 -10.84
N ASP A 319 -17.96 12.49 -10.59
CA ASP A 319 -16.64 12.45 -9.95
C ASP A 319 -15.49 12.64 -10.96
N ILE A 320 -15.72 12.44 -12.28
CA ILE A 320 -14.65 12.44 -13.29
C ILE A 320 -13.89 13.75 -13.32
N LEU A 321 -14.59 14.87 -13.52
CA LEU A 321 -13.96 16.19 -13.63
C LEU A 321 -13.31 16.66 -12.32
N PRO A 322 -13.94 16.50 -11.15
CA PRO A 322 -13.30 16.82 -9.88
C PRO A 322 -12.04 15.98 -9.61
N LEU A 323 -12.05 14.69 -9.95
CA LEU A 323 -10.88 13.83 -9.85
C LEU A 323 -9.79 14.25 -10.83
N ALA A 324 -10.11 14.50 -12.10
CA ALA A 324 -9.17 14.96 -13.11
C ALA A 324 -8.48 16.26 -12.67
N LEU A 325 -9.27 17.24 -12.22
CA LEU A 325 -8.74 18.52 -11.75
C LEU A 325 -7.87 18.36 -10.50
N SER A 326 -8.24 17.48 -9.59
CA SER A 326 -7.44 17.16 -8.40
C SER A 326 -6.09 16.55 -8.77
N PHE A 327 -6.07 15.59 -9.69
CA PHE A 327 -4.84 14.92 -10.13
C PHE A 327 -3.91 15.87 -10.90
N VAL A 328 -4.45 16.62 -11.88
CA VAL A 328 -3.62 17.54 -12.66
C VAL A 328 -3.00 18.65 -11.80
N ARG A 329 -3.72 19.14 -10.78
CA ARG A 329 -3.18 20.08 -9.79
C ARG A 329 -2.07 19.46 -8.96
N GLN A 330 -2.26 18.23 -8.50
CA GLN A 330 -1.26 17.50 -7.72
C GLN A 330 0.04 17.30 -8.51
N PHE A 331 -0.05 16.80 -9.75
CA PHE A 331 1.11 16.55 -10.60
C PHE A 331 1.73 17.84 -11.14
N GLY A 332 0.90 18.83 -11.45
CA GLY A 332 1.37 20.15 -11.87
C GLY A 332 2.21 20.84 -10.79
N THR A 333 1.76 20.81 -9.54
CA THR A 333 2.52 21.37 -8.42
C THR A 333 3.88 20.69 -8.27
N ALA A 334 3.94 19.36 -8.43
CA ALA A 334 5.20 18.60 -8.38
C ALA A 334 6.16 18.98 -9.52
N SER A 335 5.62 19.44 -10.67
CA SER A 335 6.38 19.86 -11.86
C SER A 335 6.57 21.38 -11.94
N GLY A 336 6.24 22.16 -10.90
CA GLY A 336 6.32 23.62 -10.91
C GLY A 336 5.28 24.32 -11.80
N LYS A 337 4.22 23.60 -12.23
CA LYS A 337 3.14 24.09 -13.09
C LYS A 337 1.86 24.29 -12.28
N ARG A 338 1.02 25.25 -12.69
CA ARG A 338 -0.26 25.55 -12.04
C ARG A 338 -1.40 25.33 -13.02
N PHE A 339 -2.21 24.31 -12.81
CA PHE A 339 -3.44 24.10 -13.54
C PHE A 339 -4.64 24.54 -12.70
N THR A 340 -5.46 25.43 -13.25
CA THR A 340 -6.63 26.00 -12.57
C THR A 340 -7.94 25.39 -13.07
N SER A 341 -8.01 25.06 -14.37
CA SER A 341 -9.20 24.52 -15.04
C SER A 341 -8.86 23.55 -16.15
N ILE A 342 -9.89 22.88 -16.66
CA ILE A 342 -9.87 21.96 -17.81
C ILE A 342 -10.63 22.65 -18.93
N ALA A 343 -10.16 22.57 -20.17
CA ALA A 343 -10.84 23.13 -21.32
C ALA A 343 -12.15 22.37 -21.62
N PRO A 344 -13.23 23.05 -22.09
CA PRO A 344 -14.53 22.41 -22.33
C PRO A 344 -14.45 21.22 -23.28
N GLU A 345 -13.63 21.29 -24.32
CA GLU A 345 -13.44 20.21 -25.30
C GLU A 345 -12.83 18.96 -24.66
N LEU A 346 -11.94 19.14 -23.69
CA LEU A 346 -11.38 18.04 -22.92
C LEU A 346 -12.40 17.49 -21.92
N GLU A 347 -13.20 18.34 -21.27
CA GLU A 347 -14.25 17.93 -20.34
C GLU A 347 -15.24 16.97 -21.04
N GLU A 348 -15.72 17.32 -22.24
CA GLU A 348 -16.60 16.45 -23.02
C GLU A 348 -15.96 15.10 -23.34
N ARG A 349 -14.68 15.10 -23.73
CA ARG A 349 -13.92 13.87 -24.02
C ARG A 349 -13.74 13.00 -22.78
N LEU A 350 -13.44 13.60 -21.62
CA LEU A 350 -13.31 12.89 -20.35
C LEU A 350 -14.64 12.25 -19.92
N LEU A 351 -15.76 12.96 -20.09
CA LEU A 351 -17.10 12.46 -19.73
C LEU A 351 -17.60 11.37 -20.69
N ALA A 352 -17.18 11.41 -21.95
CA ALA A 352 -17.56 10.43 -22.97
C ALA A 352 -16.74 9.13 -22.89
N HIS A 353 -15.60 9.12 -22.20
CA HIS A 353 -14.72 7.97 -22.13
C HIS A 353 -15.26 6.87 -21.20
N SER A 354 -15.02 5.60 -21.53
CA SER A 354 -15.57 4.43 -20.82
C SER A 354 -14.84 4.08 -19.51
N TRP A 355 -13.63 4.57 -19.32
CA TRP A 355 -12.78 4.38 -18.12
C TRP A 355 -12.66 2.92 -17.66
N THR A 356 -12.27 2.02 -18.56
CA THR A 356 -12.10 0.59 -18.24
C THR A 356 -11.06 0.34 -17.13
N GLY A 357 -10.02 1.18 -17.04
CA GLY A 357 -9.05 1.20 -15.94
C GLY A 357 -9.45 2.13 -14.79
N ASN A 358 -10.67 2.66 -14.78
CA ASN A 358 -11.25 3.47 -13.72
C ASN A 358 -10.39 4.68 -13.32
N VAL A 359 -10.31 4.97 -12.01
CA VAL A 359 -9.55 6.12 -11.46
C VAL A 359 -8.05 5.98 -11.71
N ARG A 360 -7.52 4.74 -11.81
CA ARG A 360 -6.10 4.51 -12.13
C ARG A 360 -5.76 4.98 -13.54
N GLU A 361 -6.63 4.71 -14.50
CA GLU A 361 -6.50 5.18 -15.88
C GLU A 361 -6.59 6.71 -15.95
N LEU A 362 -7.59 7.31 -15.31
CA LEU A 362 -7.76 8.76 -15.23
C LEU A 362 -6.53 9.43 -14.60
N ARG A 363 -6.01 8.91 -13.51
CA ARG A 363 -4.82 9.42 -12.83
C ARG A 363 -3.60 9.40 -13.75
N ASN A 364 -3.33 8.27 -14.43
CA ASN A 364 -2.21 8.14 -15.34
C ASN A 364 -2.33 9.10 -16.53
N LEU A 365 -3.57 9.32 -17.02
CA LEU A 365 -3.85 10.29 -18.07
C LEU A 365 -3.53 11.71 -17.61
N MET A 366 -3.98 12.11 -16.42
CA MET A 366 -3.73 13.43 -15.86
C MET A 366 -2.25 13.66 -15.51
N GLU A 367 -1.54 12.64 -15.07
CA GLU A 367 -0.11 12.69 -14.85
C GLU A 367 0.65 12.98 -16.13
N ARG A 368 0.32 12.27 -17.21
CA ARG A 368 0.89 12.50 -18.55
C ARG A 368 0.58 13.90 -19.06
N ALA A 369 -0.66 14.36 -18.90
CA ALA A 369 -1.07 15.70 -19.26
C ALA A 369 -0.27 16.78 -18.53
N ALA A 370 -0.10 16.64 -17.21
CA ALA A 370 0.66 17.59 -16.40
C ALA A 370 2.15 17.65 -16.80
N ILE A 371 2.70 16.56 -17.35
CA ILE A 371 4.09 16.55 -17.86
C ILE A 371 4.18 17.27 -19.20
N LEU A 372 3.28 16.95 -20.14
CA LEU A 372 3.37 17.37 -21.53
C LEU A 372 2.84 18.79 -21.77
N GLU A 373 1.81 19.22 -21.07
CA GLU A 373 1.19 20.52 -21.27
C GLU A 373 1.74 21.58 -20.34
N SER A 374 1.66 22.84 -20.79
CA SER A 374 2.09 24.02 -20.06
C SER A 374 0.98 25.06 -20.12
N GLY A 375 0.74 25.77 -19.01
CA GLY A 375 -0.31 26.77 -18.93
C GLY A 375 -1.19 26.58 -17.69
N GLU A 376 -2.21 27.42 -17.55
CA GLU A 376 -3.16 27.35 -16.45
C GLU A 376 -4.41 26.52 -16.78
N VAL A 377 -4.70 26.35 -18.07
CA VAL A 377 -5.84 25.57 -18.59
C VAL A 377 -5.31 24.30 -19.25
N LEU A 378 -5.83 23.16 -18.84
CA LEU A 378 -5.49 21.87 -19.47
C LEU A 378 -6.33 21.68 -20.73
N THR A 379 -5.69 21.67 -21.92
CA THR A 379 -6.39 21.55 -23.21
C THR A 379 -6.59 20.12 -23.67
N GLY A 380 -5.70 19.21 -23.30
CA GLY A 380 -5.74 17.81 -23.70
C GLY A 380 -5.26 17.57 -25.14
N ASP A 381 -4.57 18.54 -25.76
CA ASP A 381 -4.06 18.41 -27.13
C ASP A 381 -3.00 17.32 -27.25
N SER A 382 -2.24 17.14 -26.18
CA SER A 382 -1.21 16.08 -26.06
C SER A 382 -1.76 14.70 -25.69
N LEU A 383 -3.07 14.61 -25.37
CA LEU A 383 -3.68 13.38 -24.87
C LEU A 383 -4.34 12.59 -25.99
N ALA A 384 -3.75 11.48 -26.36
CA ALA A 384 -4.42 10.43 -27.12
C ALA A 384 -5.46 9.74 -26.21
N LEU A 385 -6.59 10.41 -25.94
CA LEU A 385 -7.81 9.70 -25.57
C LEU A 385 -8.19 8.92 -26.83
N SER A 386 -7.92 7.62 -26.86
CA SER A 386 -8.45 6.77 -27.92
C SER A 386 -9.96 7.03 -27.96
N PRO A 387 -10.52 7.42 -29.11
CA PRO A 387 -11.96 7.49 -29.21
C PRO A 387 -12.46 6.15 -28.71
N VAL A 388 -13.53 6.18 -27.91
CA VAL A 388 -14.27 4.99 -27.56
C VAL A 388 -14.48 4.26 -28.89
N ARG A 389 -13.63 3.26 -29.19
CA ARG A 389 -14.16 2.16 -29.95
C ARG A 389 -15.29 1.72 -29.02
N PRO A 390 -16.57 1.86 -29.45
CA PRO A 390 -17.58 1.10 -28.77
C PRO A 390 -16.91 -0.27 -28.71
N SER A 391 -16.65 -0.77 -27.49
CA SER A 391 -16.54 -2.18 -27.37
C SER A 391 -17.77 -2.62 -28.16
N VAL A 392 -17.53 -3.04 -29.37
CA VAL A 392 -18.31 -4.10 -29.91
C VAL A 392 -17.97 -5.15 -28.84
N ALA A 393 -18.70 -5.07 -27.71
CA ALA A 393 -19.11 -6.29 -27.09
C ALA A 393 -19.40 -7.10 -28.33
N ALA A 394 -18.46 -7.98 -28.68
CA ALA A 394 -18.85 -9.05 -29.56
C ALA A 394 -20.12 -9.46 -28.87
N SER A 395 -21.23 -8.99 -29.45
CA SER A 395 -22.49 -9.66 -29.30
C SER A 395 -22.16 -11.01 -29.90
N THR A 396 -21.48 -11.81 -29.10
CA THR A 396 -21.80 -13.21 -29.09
C THR A 396 -23.29 -13.13 -28.94
N PRO A 397 -24.08 -13.46 -29.95
CA PRO A 397 -25.50 -13.62 -29.77
C PRO A 397 -25.50 -14.52 -28.54
N ALA A 398 -26.14 -14.04 -27.47
CA ALA A 398 -26.36 -14.89 -26.31
C ALA A 398 -26.98 -16.13 -26.95
N ILE A 399 -26.21 -17.21 -26.98
CA ILE A 399 -26.74 -18.51 -27.27
C ILE A 399 -27.68 -18.69 -26.11
N GLY A 400 -28.95 -18.30 -26.31
CA GLY A 400 -29.98 -18.45 -25.30
C GLY A 400 -29.93 -19.89 -24.84
N GLU A 401 -30.36 -20.20 -23.61
CA GLU A 401 -30.32 -21.54 -23.00
C GLU A 401 -31.09 -22.61 -23.81
N GLY A 402 -31.24 -22.44 -25.12
CA GLY A 402 -31.79 -23.38 -26.08
C GLY A 402 -30.70 -23.96 -26.99
N ILE A 403 -30.76 -25.25 -27.27
CA ILE A 403 -29.92 -25.92 -28.25
C ILE A 403 -30.28 -25.33 -29.64
N ILE A 404 -29.35 -24.51 -30.18
CA ILE A 404 -29.49 -23.97 -31.56
C ILE A 404 -29.03 -25.07 -32.52
N PRO A 405 -29.83 -25.41 -33.58
CA PRO A 405 -29.40 -26.37 -34.58
C PRO A 405 -28.06 -25.99 -35.20
N LEU A 406 -27.18 -26.96 -35.40
CA LEU A 406 -25.83 -26.72 -35.92
C LEU A 406 -25.83 -26.00 -37.26
N GLU A 407 -26.87 -26.28 -38.11
CA GLU A 407 -27.03 -25.62 -39.40
C GLU A 407 -27.29 -24.11 -39.29
N GLU A 408 -28.02 -23.65 -38.29
CA GLU A 408 -28.27 -22.22 -38.06
C GLU A 408 -27.00 -21.51 -37.60
N VAL A 409 -26.21 -22.16 -36.71
CA VAL A 409 -24.94 -21.64 -36.28
C VAL A 409 -23.94 -21.60 -37.43
N GLU A 410 -23.92 -22.60 -38.27
CA GLU A 410 -23.06 -22.68 -39.44
C GLU A 410 -23.44 -21.57 -40.46
N LEU A 411 -24.72 -21.37 -40.75
CA LEU A 411 -25.19 -20.30 -41.61
C LEU A 411 -24.77 -18.92 -41.10
N MET A 412 -25.02 -18.63 -39.83
CA MET A 412 -24.60 -17.37 -39.20
C MET A 412 -23.09 -17.11 -39.33
N MET A 413 -22.27 -18.14 -39.12
CA MET A 413 -20.81 -17.98 -39.21
C MET A 413 -20.37 -17.78 -40.66
N VAL A 414 -20.98 -18.47 -41.62
CA VAL A 414 -20.69 -18.28 -43.06
C VAL A 414 -21.11 -16.88 -43.52
N GLU A 415 -22.30 -16.44 -43.17
CA GLU A 415 -22.77 -15.07 -43.47
C GLU A 415 -21.86 -14.00 -42.90
N ARG A 416 -21.47 -14.13 -41.65
CA ARG A 416 -20.55 -13.19 -40.95
C ARG A 416 -19.18 -13.13 -41.63
N ALA A 417 -18.64 -14.27 -42.06
CA ALA A 417 -17.39 -14.32 -42.78
C ALA A 417 -17.47 -13.66 -44.15
N PHE A 418 -18.59 -13.84 -44.88
CA PHE A 418 -18.81 -13.17 -46.16
C PHE A 418 -18.95 -11.66 -46.01
N ARG A 419 -19.68 -11.15 -45.01
CA ARG A 419 -19.80 -9.73 -44.74
C ARG A 419 -18.42 -9.13 -44.38
N ALA A 420 -17.62 -9.82 -43.54
CA ALA A 420 -16.27 -9.38 -43.17
C ALA A 420 -15.29 -9.39 -44.36
N ALA A 421 -15.48 -10.33 -45.31
CA ALA A 421 -14.67 -10.45 -46.52
C ALA A 421 -15.24 -9.62 -47.71
N LYS A 422 -16.26 -8.80 -47.49
CA LYS A 422 -16.94 -7.98 -48.53
C LYS A 422 -17.30 -8.78 -49.77
N GLY A 423 -17.81 -10.00 -49.62
CA GLY A 423 -18.21 -10.90 -50.70
C GLY A 423 -17.09 -11.81 -51.25
N ASN A 424 -15.82 -11.61 -50.89
CA ASN A 424 -14.73 -12.40 -51.42
C ASN A 424 -14.66 -13.81 -50.79
N GLN A 425 -15.01 -14.84 -51.61
CA GLN A 425 -15.09 -16.24 -51.18
C GLN A 425 -13.78 -16.79 -50.63
N SER A 426 -12.62 -16.44 -51.26
CA SER A 426 -11.33 -16.94 -50.85
C SER A 426 -10.89 -16.40 -49.47
N GLN A 427 -11.23 -15.13 -49.20
CA GLN A 427 -10.94 -14.48 -47.93
C GLN A 427 -11.92 -14.98 -46.84
N ALA A 428 -13.20 -15.18 -47.16
CA ALA A 428 -14.19 -15.76 -46.24
C ALA A 428 -13.81 -17.21 -45.84
N ALA A 429 -13.36 -18.04 -46.81
CA ALA A 429 -12.88 -19.40 -46.52
C ALA A 429 -11.68 -19.41 -45.56
N ARG A 430 -10.72 -18.48 -45.71
CA ARG A 430 -9.58 -18.31 -44.80
C ARG A 430 -10.03 -17.92 -43.40
N LEU A 431 -10.99 -17.01 -43.26
CA LEU A 431 -11.54 -16.60 -41.97
C LEU A 431 -12.21 -17.76 -41.24
N LEU A 432 -12.91 -18.64 -41.96
CA LEU A 432 -13.58 -19.80 -41.41
C LEU A 432 -12.66 -21.03 -41.27
N LYS A 433 -11.40 -20.94 -41.70
CA LYS A 433 -10.43 -22.06 -41.74
C LYS A 433 -10.98 -23.31 -42.47
N VAL A 434 -11.73 -23.09 -43.57
CA VAL A 434 -12.22 -24.15 -44.43
C VAL A 434 -11.64 -23.99 -45.84
N SER A 435 -11.73 -25.05 -46.68
CA SER A 435 -11.34 -24.94 -48.09
C SER A 435 -12.35 -24.07 -48.85
N ARG A 436 -11.90 -23.44 -49.97
CA ARG A 436 -12.77 -22.65 -50.86
C ARG A 436 -13.92 -23.49 -51.39
N ASP A 437 -13.64 -24.76 -51.74
CA ASP A 437 -14.65 -25.67 -52.29
C ASP A 437 -15.72 -26.04 -51.24
N GLN A 438 -15.30 -26.27 -50.01
CA GLN A 438 -16.21 -26.53 -48.89
C GLN A 438 -17.13 -25.32 -48.62
N LEU A 439 -16.58 -24.11 -48.64
CA LEU A 439 -17.39 -22.90 -48.47
C LEU A 439 -18.36 -22.70 -49.64
N ARG A 440 -17.91 -22.93 -50.90
CA ARG A 440 -18.72 -22.82 -52.09
C ARG A 440 -19.91 -23.80 -52.09
N TYR A 441 -19.66 -25.03 -51.67
CA TYR A 441 -20.70 -26.03 -51.50
C TYR A 441 -21.78 -25.61 -50.48
N ARG A 442 -21.36 -25.08 -49.32
CA ARG A 442 -22.29 -24.60 -48.29
C ARG A 442 -23.13 -23.41 -48.78
N VAL A 443 -22.49 -22.41 -49.36
CA VAL A 443 -23.20 -21.26 -49.92
C VAL A 443 -24.22 -21.68 -51.01
N LYS A 444 -23.84 -22.60 -51.88
CA LYS A 444 -24.77 -23.14 -52.91
C LYS A 444 -25.96 -23.82 -52.23
N ARG A 445 -25.77 -24.67 -51.24
CA ARG A 445 -26.81 -25.37 -50.47
C ARG A 445 -27.75 -24.35 -49.79
N TYR A 446 -27.23 -23.32 -49.15
CA TYR A 446 -28.07 -22.29 -48.50
C TYR A 446 -28.85 -21.43 -49.49
N ARG A 447 -28.36 -21.23 -50.70
CA ARG A 447 -29.11 -20.59 -51.78
C ARG A 447 -30.24 -21.46 -52.26
N GLU A 448 -30.01 -22.73 -52.49
CA GLU A 448 -31.02 -23.68 -52.94
C GLU A 448 -32.13 -23.89 -51.89
N THR A 449 -31.82 -23.74 -50.61
CA THR A 449 -32.81 -23.83 -49.52
C THR A 449 -33.48 -22.51 -49.17
N GLY A 450 -33.15 -21.38 -49.87
CA GLY A 450 -33.71 -20.07 -49.60
C GLY A 450 -33.28 -19.40 -48.30
N LEU A 451 -32.25 -19.97 -47.63
CA LEU A 451 -31.73 -19.46 -46.36
C LEU A 451 -30.61 -18.41 -46.55
N TRP A 452 -30.13 -18.18 -47.77
CA TRP A 452 -29.06 -17.23 -48.06
C TRP A 452 -29.60 -15.82 -48.17
N PRO A 453 -29.00 -14.79 -47.47
CA PRO A 453 -29.45 -13.41 -47.58
C PRO A 453 -29.32 -12.85 -49.00
N GLU A 454 -30.36 -12.18 -49.53
CA GLU A 454 -30.38 -11.61 -50.87
C GLU A 454 -29.38 -10.46 -51.08
N ASP A 455 -28.97 -9.81 -49.98
CA ASP A 455 -27.99 -8.70 -49.96
C ASP A 455 -26.54 -9.17 -50.09
N LEU A 456 -26.27 -10.48 -49.94
CA LEU A 456 -24.95 -11.07 -50.05
C LEU A 456 -24.70 -11.79 -51.37
N VAL A 457 -24.29 -11.02 -52.39
CA VAL A 457 -23.89 -11.58 -53.69
C VAL A 457 -22.39 -11.95 -53.60
N PRO A 458 -22.03 -13.24 -53.78
CA PRO A 458 -20.60 -13.63 -53.82
C PRO A 458 -19.97 -13.09 -55.10
N ASP A 459 -18.78 -12.52 -54.97
CA ASP A 459 -17.95 -12.14 -56.10
C ASP A 459 -17.57 -13.40 -56.90
N GLU A 460 -18.01 -13.51 -58.14
CA GLU A 460 -17.67 -14.61 -59.05
C GLU A 460 -16.29 -14.34 -59.67
N GLY A 461 -15.24 -14.37 -58.84
CA GLY A 461 -13.85 -14.23 -59.24
C GLY A 461 -13.08 -15.56 -59.11
#